data_1ea71032c5293ac4d7909eba2fc00344
#
_entry.id   1ea71032c5293ac4d7909eba2fc00344
#
_cell.length_a   1.000
_cell.length_b   1.000
_cell.length_c   1.000
_cell.angle_alpha   90.00
_cell.angle_beta   90.00
_cell.angle_gamma   90.00
#
_symmetry.space_group_name_H-M   'P 1'
#
loop_
_entity.id
_entity.type
_entity.pdbx_description
1 polymer ?
#
loop_
_entity_poly.entity_id
_entity_poly.type
_entity_poly.pdbx_seq_one_letter_code
_entity_poly.pdbx_strand_id
1 'polypeptide(L)'
;MKNNKKLIKYLIQILVVLFGISFFTFCLMYISPGDPAQVMLTECGHLPTPELLAQTRAELGLDKPFYIQYWKWLFGVLQGNFGKSYSLRIPVIQKIAQAFIPTLSLSFMALFLMCVISIPTGILAAVKENKWQDYLIRMLTFMGMSVPSFWLGLVFLSIFGVQLGLVSVSGGNADFGSMILPALTIAIAMSAKYIRQIRHIFLEELNKSYVTGARMRGIKERDILWKHVLPNAMLPIITLLGLSLGSLLGGTAVVEIVYNWPGMGRMAVKAISSQDYPLIQSYVLIIAFLYLIVNIAVDISYKYLDARVEEVI
;
A
#
# COMPACT_ATOMS: atom_id res chain seq x y z
N MET A 1 20.69 -29.55 -2.55
CA MET A 1 21.70 -28.48 -2.44
C MET A 1 21.38 -27.23 -3.26
N LYS A 2 20.76 -27.32 -4.44
CA LYS A 2 20.39 -26.16 -5.29
C LYS A 2 19.34 -25.25 -4.63
N ASN A 3 18.38 -25.81 -3.90
CA ASN A 3 17.27 -25.07 -3.24
C ASN A 3 17.75 -24.22 -2.05
N ASN A 4 18.74 -24.72 -1.27
CA ASN A 4 19.26 -23.97 -0.11
C ASN A 4 20.05 -22.71 -0.54
N LYS A 5 20.76 -22.76 -1.67
CA LYS A 5 21.50 -21.60 -2.20
C LYS A 5 20.56 -20.49 -2.64
N LYS A 6 19.42 -20.85 -3.24
CA LYS A 6 18.40 -19.88 -3.64
C LYS A 6 17.74 -19.23 -2.42
N LEU A 7 17.34 -20.02 -1.43
CA LEU A 7 16.76 -19.49 -0.18
C LEU A 7 17.72 -18.52 0.54
N ILE A 8 19.01 -18.88 0.62
CA ILE A 8 20.04 -18.02 1.21
C ILE A 8 20.16 -16.71 0.42
N LYS A 9 20.15 -16.76 -0.92
CA LYS A 9 20.19 -15.58 -1.77
C LYS A 9 18.98 -14.65 -1.52
N TYR A 10 17.78 -15.21 -1.41
CA TYR A 10 16.56 -14.47 -1.09
C TYR A 10 16.65 -13.81 0.31
N LEU A 11 17.10 -14.54 1.32
CA LEU A 11 17.27 -13.99 2.68
C LEU A 11 18.29 -12.85 2.71
N ILE A 12 19.42 -13.02 2.02
CA ILE A 12 20.42 -11.95 1.90
C ILE A 12 19.83 -10.72 1.20
N GLN A 13 19.08 -10.91 0.13
CA GLN A 13 18.43 -9.81 -0.59
C GLN A 13 17.44 -9.05 0.31
N ILE A 14 16.62 -9.76 1.07
CA ILE A 14 15.69 -9.16 2.05
C ILE A 14 16.45 -8.34 3.08
N LEU A 15 17.51 -8.91 3.67
CA LEU A 15 18.32 -8.23 4.68
C LEU A 15 19.00 -6.98 4.13
N VAL A 16 19.58 -7.06 2.93
CA VAL A 16 20.21 -5.91 2.28
C VAL A 16 19.20 -4.79 2.00
N VAL A 17 18.00 -5.13 1.51
CA VAL A 17 16.95 -4.15 1.25
C VAL A 17 16.47 -3.49 2.54
N LEU A 18 16.17 -4.27 3.59
CA LEU A 18 15.71 -3.73 4.87
C LEU A 18 16.79 -2.87 5.54
N PHE A 19 18.05 -3.30 5.50
CA PHE A 19 19.17 -2.53 6.00
C PHE A 19 19.32 -1.21 5.22
N GLY A 20 19.29 -1.27 3.87
CA GLY A 20 19.39 -0.09 3.02
C GLY A 20 18.27 0.93 3.30
N ILE A 21 17.01 0.46 3.37
CA ILE A 21 15.85 1.30 3.66
C ILE A 21 15.97 1.93 5.06
N SER A 22 16.31 1.13 6.07
CA SER A 22 16.46 1.64 7.45
C SER A 22 17.56 2.68 7.56
N PHE A 23 18.72 2.43 6.94
CA PHE A 23 19.84 3.37 6.95
C PHE A 23 19.50 4.66 6.21
N PHE A 24 18.93 4.54 5.02
CA PHE A 24 18.54 5.71 4.21
C PHE A 24 17.48 6.57 4.91
N THR A 25 16.47 5.93 5.50
CA THR A 25 15.44 6.64 6.28
C THR A 25 16.07 7.37 7.46
N PHE A 26 17.00 6.73 8.17
CA PHE A 26 17.71 7.36 9.30
C PHE A 26 18.53 8.57 8.83
N CYS A 27 19.24 8.46 7.70
CA CYS A 27 19.96 9.58 7.10
C CYS A 27 19.06 10.76 6.76
N LEU A 28 17.92 10.48 6.10
CA LEU A 28 16.96 11.53 5.75
C LEU A 28 16.42 12.28 6.96
N MET A 29 16.14 11.57 8.04
CA MET A 29 15.64 12.17 9.27
C MET A 29 16.71 12.99 9.98
N TYR A 30 17.96 12.52 9.97
CA TYR A 30 19.07 13.25 10.55
C TYR A 30 19.39 14.56 9.81
N ILE A 31 19.17 14.59 8.48
CA ILE A 31 19.36 15.79 7.63
C ILE A 31 18.12 16.70 7.67
N SER A 32 16.96 16.16 8.07
CA SER A 32 15.70 16.93 8.10
C SER A 32 15.83 18.14 9.04
N PRO A 33 15.39 19.34 8.59
CA PRO A 33 15.43 20.52 9.43
C PRO A 33 14.47 20.38 10.62
N GLY A 34 14.89 20.88 11.78
CA GLY A 34 14.13 20.88 13.03
C GLY A 34 14.80 20.08 14.13
N ASP A 35 14.26 20.19 15.33
CA ASP A 35 14.74 19.52 16.52
C ASP A 35 13.60 18.74 17.19
N PRO A 36 13.64 17.42 17.20
CA PRO A 36 12.60 16.60 17.84
C PRO A 36 12.38 16.96 19.32
N ALA A 37 13.43 17.34 20.04
CA ALA A 37 13.31 17.74 21.42
C ALA A 37 12.52 19.06 21.58
N GLN A 38 12.73 20.00 20.66
CA GLN A 38 11.99 21.26 20.65
C GLN A 38 10.52 21.04 20.31
N VAL A 39 10.22 20.25 19.27
CA VAL A 39 8.85 19.92 18.88
C VAL A 39 8.11 19.22 20.02
N MET A 40 8.76 18.22 20.63
CA MET A 40 8.19 17.48 21.75
C MET A 40 7.86 18.39 22.95
N LEU A 41 8.75 19.31 23.31
CA LEU A 41 8.51 20.24 24.42
C LEU A 41 7.35 21.20 24.10
N THR A 42 7.30 21.71 22.86
CA THR A 42 6.22 22.62 22.42
C THR A 42 4.86 21.90 22.40
N GLU A 43 4.81 20.67 21.91
CA GLU A 43 3.56 19.86 21.93
C GLU A 43 3.09 19.54 23.36
N CYS A 44 4.03 19.41 24.32
CA CYS A 44 3.69 19.26 25.73
C CYS A 44 3.32 20.58 26.45
N GLY A 45 3.31 21.70 25.73
CA GLY A 45 3.00 23.01 26.29
C GLY A 45 4.14 23.64 27.13
N HIS A 46 5.35 23.10 27.02
CA HIS A 46 6.53 23.65 27.69
C HIS A 46 7.27 24.65 26.81
N LEU A 47 7.71 25.76 27.38
CA LEU A 47 8.61 26.67 26.70
C LEU A 47 9.99 26.00 26.58
N PRO A 48 10.58 25.92 25.36
CA PRO A 48 11.87 25.26 25.15
C PRO A 48 13.03 26.18 25.62
N THR A 49 13.29 26.17 26.93
CA THR A 49 14.48 26.83 27.46
C THR A 49 15.77 26.09 27.06
N PRO A 50 16.93 26.77 26.96
CA PRO A 50 18.17 26.12 26.56
C PRO A 50 18.54 24.90 27.44
N GLU A 51 18.32 25.04 28.77
CA GLU A 51 18.62 23.97 29.75
C GLU A 51 17.68 22.75 29.52
N LEU A 52 16.38 23.00 29.37
CA LEU A 52 15.39 21.96 29.17
C LEU A 52 15.58 21.25 27.82
N LEU A 53 15.96 21.99 26.77
CA LEU A 53 16.32 21.42 25.48
C LEU A 53 17.53 20.52 25.56
N ALA A 54 18.62 20.94 26.27
CA ALA A 54 19.81 20.12 26.45
C ALA A 54 19.50 18.84 27.21
N GLN A 55 18.71 18.92 28.29
CA GLN A 55 18.26 17.77 29.04
C GLN A 55 17.44 16.81 28.20
N THR A 56 16.43 17.30 27.45
CA THR A 56 15.57 16.50 26.61
C THR A 56 16.36 15.82 25.48
N ARG A 57 17.31 16.51 24.84
CA ARG A 57 18.19 15.91 23.84
C ARG A 57 19.01 14.76 24.41
N ALA A 58 19.55 14.92 25.63
CA ALA A 58 20.30 13.87 26.31
C ALA A 58 19.41 12.66 26.67
N GLU A 59 18.18 12.90 27.16
CA GLU A 59 17.21 11.85 27.47
C GLU A 59 16.82 11.05 26.22
N LEU A 60 16.62 11.72 25.09
CA LEU A 60 16.31 11.09 23.81
C LEU A 60 17.55 10.48 23.13
N GLY A 61 18.75 10.79 23.61
CA GLY A 61 20.02 10.34 23.05
C GLY A 61 20.38 11.03 21.72
N LEU A 62 19.81 12.20 21.45
CA LEU A 62 20.06 13.02 20.26
C LEU A 62 21.40 13.78 20.33
N ASP A 63 22.02 13.80 21.51
CA ASP A 63 23.36 14.34 21.77
C ASP A 63 24.50 13.45 21.23
N LYS A 64 24.18 12.19 20.90
CA LYS A 64 25.16 11.20 20.44
C LYS A 64 25.45 11.34 18.96
N PRO A 65 26.66 10.94 18.48
CA PRO A 65 26.98 10.87 17.08
C PRO A 65 25.97 10.00 16.30
N PHE A 66 25.70 10.37 15.03
CA PHE A 66 24.79 9.69 14.11
C PHE A 66 24.88 8.16 14.13
N TYR A 67 26.12 7.62 14.01
CA TYR A 67 26.33 6.18 13.94
C TYR A 67 25.96 5.46 15.25
N ILE A 68 26.13 6.11 16.42
CA ILE A 68 25.73 5.54 17.71
C ILE A 68 24.22 5.48 17.83
N GLN A 69 23.52 6.55 17.41
CA GLN A 69 22.07 6.59 17.42
C GLN A 69 21.50 5.50 16.50
N TYR A 70 21.99 5.37 15.25
CA TYR A 70 21.55 4.37 14.30
C TYR A 70 21.75 2.93 14.80
N TRP A 71 22.97 2.58 15.24
CA TRP A 71 23.25 1.22 15.72
C TRP A 71 22.46 0.88 16.97
N LYS A 72 22.30 1.82 17.91
CA LYS A 72 21.48 1.61 19.12
C LYS A 72 20.04 1.31 18.75
N TRP A 73 19.47 2.07 17.82
CA TRP A 73 18.12 1.84 17.33
C TRP A 73 18.02 0.50 16.60
N LEU A 74 18.92 0.19 15.68
CA LEU A 74 18.88 -1.04 14.88
C LEU A 74 19.00 -2.29 15.76
N PHE A 75 19.91 -2.29 16.74
CA PHE A 75 20.02 -3.39 17.71
C PHE A 75 18.76 -3.53 18.56
N GLY A 76 18.13 -2.42 18.94
CA GLY A 76 16.83 -2.45 19.61
C GLY A 76 15.77 -3.15 18.75
N VAL A 77 15.66 -2.76 17.49
CA VAL A 77 14.69 -3.36 16.52
C VAL A 77 14.92 -4.87 16.36
N LEU A 78 16.18 -5.31 16.25
CA LEU A 78 16.51 -6.75 16.15
C LEU A 78 16.11 -7.55 17.39
N GLN A 79 15.97 -6.89 18.55
CA GLN A 79 15.47 -7.47 19.79
C GLN A 79 13.96 -7.29 19.98
N GLY A 80 13.24 -6.75 18.97
CA GLY A 80 11.82 -6.44 19.06
C GLY A 80 11.47 -5.14 19.80
N ASN A 81 12.48 -4.36 20.21
CA ASN A 81 12.29 -3.08 20.86
C ASN A 81 12.40 -1.94 19.85
N PHE A 82 11.27 -1.44 19.40
CA PHE A 82 11.17 -0.30 18.48
C PHE A 82 11.25 1.07 19.16
N GLY A 83 11.49 1.10 20.46
CA GLY A 83 11.57 2.32 21.27
C GLY A 83 10.20 2.88 21.65
N LYS A 84 10.21 4.12 22.13
CA LYS A 84 9.02 4.89 22.50
C LYS A 84 8.84 6.06 21.53
N SER A 85 7.61 6.34 21.19
CA SER A 85 7.21 7.53 20.43
C SER A 85 7.59 8.78 21.24
N TYR A 86 8.19 9.74 20.56
CA TYR A 86 8.59 11.00 21.20
C TYR A 86 7.37 11.85 21.56
N SER A 87 6.40 11.94 20.65
CA SER A 87 5.18 12.75 20.84
C SER A 87 4.17 12.07 21.76
N LEU A 88 3.97 10.76 21.63
CA LEU A 88 2.91 10.02 22.35
C LEU A 88 3.40 9.37 23.65
N ARG A 89 4.71 9.20 23.86
CA ARG A 89 5.36 8.54 25.02
C ARG A 89 4.94 7.10 25.28
N ILE A 90 4.30 6.45 24.30
CA ILE A 90 3.92 5.03 24.34
C ILE A 90 4.89 4.18 23.50
N PRO A 91 4.95 2.86 23.72
CA PRO A 91 5.75 1.98 22.88
C PRO A 91 5.32 2.10 21.41
N VAL A 92 6.30 2.27 20.50
CA VAL A 92 6.05 2.43 19.05
C VAL A 92 5.29 1.25 18.48
N ILE A 93 5.66 0.01 18.87
CA ILE A 93 5.02 -1.21 18.39
C ILE A 93 3.53 -1.26 18.74
N GLN A 94 3.16 -0.76 19.92
CA GLN A 94 1.76 -0.68 20.34
C GLN A 94 0.97 0.29 19.43
N LYS A 95 1.56 1.45 19.11
CA LYS A 95 0.91 2.43 18.23
C LYS A 95 0.73 1.90 16.81
N ILE A 96 1.77 1.25 16.29
CA ILE A 96 1.71 0.63 14.97
C ILE A 96 0.67 -0.50 14.94
N ALA A 97 0.64 -1.37 15.94
CA ALA A 97 -0.34 -2.46 16.02
C ALA A 97 -1.79 -1.94 16.03
N GLN A 98 -2.08 -0.84 16.74
CA GLN A 98 -3.38 -0.20 16.73
C GLN A 98 -3.80 0.33 15.35
N ALA A 99 -2.85 0.86 14.58
CA ALA A 99 -3.11 1.43 13.26
C ALA A 99 -3.06 0.39 12.12
N PHE A 100 -2.42 -0.76 12.35
CA PHE A 100 -2.20 -1.80 11.35
C PHE A 100 -3.50 -2.45 10.87
N ILE A 101 -4.34 -2.92 11.79
CA ILE A 101 -5.61 -3.58 11.44
C ILE A 101 -6.55 -2.66 10.66
N PRO A 102 -6.76 -1.38 11.04
CA PRO A 102 -7.52 -0.44 10.24
C PRO A 102 -7.00 -0.27 8.80
N THR A 103 -5.68 -0.09 8.62
CA THR A 103 -5.12 0.02 7.25
C THR A 103 -5.26 -1.27 6.47
N LEU A 104 -5.03 -2.41 7.11
CA LEU A 104 -5.15 -3.71 6.47
C LEU A 104 -6.59 -3.98 6.00
N SER A 105 -7.58 -3.75 6.87
CA SER A 105 -9.00 -3.91 6.52
C SER A 105 -9.44 -2.97 5.39
N LEU A 106 -9.02 -1.71 5.44
CA LEU A 106 -9.27 -0.73 4.38
C LEU A 106 -8.64 -1.16 3.05
N SER A 107 -7.39 -1.63 3.08
CA SER A 107 -6.67 -2.08 1.88
C SER A 107 -7.33 -3.29 1.24
N PHE A 108 -7.75 -4.28 2.03
CA PHE A 108 -8.45 -5.45 1.50
C PHE A 108 -9.84 -5.10 0.94
N MET A 109 -10.60 -4.25 1.62
CA MET A 109 -11.90 -3.81 1.14
C MET A 109 -11.76 -3.00 -0.16
N ALA A 110 -10.80 -2.09 -0.22
CA ALA A 110 -10.51 -1.31 -1.43
C ALA A 110 -10.08 -2.21 -2.60
N LEU A 111 -9.19 -3.19 -2.34
CA LEU A 111 -8.75 -4.16 -3.34
C LEU A 111 -9.94 -5.00 -3.85
N PHE A 112 -10.78 -5.49 -2.94
CA PHE A 112 -11.98 -6.25 -3.31
C PHE A 112 -12.92 -5.43 -4.21
N LEU A 113 -13.27 -4.20 -3.82
CA LEU A 113 -14.11 -3.32 -4.61
C LEU A 113 -13.48 -2.97 -5.96
N MET A 114 -12.18 -2.72 -5.98
CA MET A 114 -11.43 -2.50 -7.22
C MET A 114 -11.52 -3.71 -8.15
N CYS A 115 -11.37 -4.93 -7.64
CA CYS A 115 -11.49 -6.16 -8.44
C CYS A 115 -12.90 -6.31 -9.01
N VAL A 116 -13.93 -6.08 -8.19
CA VAL A 116 -15.34 -6.16 -8.62
C VAL A 116 -15.66 -5.16 -9.73
N ILE A 117 -15.04 -3.98 -9.71
CA ILE A 117 -15.21 -2.96 -10.76
C ILE A 117 -14.32 -3.27 -11.97
N SER A 118 -13.02 -3.51 -11.74
CA SER A 118 -12.02 -3.50 -12.82
C SER A 118 -12.03 -4.77 -13.67
N ILE A 119 -12.24 -5.95 -13.05
CA ILE A 119 -12.17 -7.20 -13.78
C ILE A 119 -13.32 -7.31 -14.81
N PRO A 120 -14.61 -7.17 -14.43
CA PRO A 120 -15.70 -7.27 -15.40
C PRO A 120 -15.63 -6.18 -16.47
N THR A 121 -15.30 -4.94 -16.06
CA THR A 121 -15.25 -3.79 -16.97
C THR A 121 -14.09 -3.92 -17.97
N GLY A 122 -12.91 -4.37 -17.50
CA GLY A 122 -11.74 -4.62 -18.36
C GLY A 122 -11.97 -5.74 -19.37
N ILE A 123 -12.59 -6.86 -18.91
CA ILE A 123 -13.00 -7.96 -19.80
C ILE A 123 -14.01 -7.47 -20.85
N LEU A 124 -15.03 -6.71 -20.43
CA LEU A 124 -16.03 -6.16 -21.34
C LEU A 124 -15.38 -5.28 -22.40
N ALA A 125 -14.46 -4.41 -22.01
CA ALA A 125 -13.72 -3.55 -22.94
C ALA A 125 -12.89 -4.35 -23.96
N ALA A 126 -12.24 -5.45 -23.51
CA ALA A 126 -11.47 -6.32 -24.39
C ALA A 126 -12.36 -7.12 -25.37
N VAL A 127 -13.43 -7.75 -24.88
CA VAL A 127 -14.36 -8.54 -25.72
C VAL A 127 -15.12 -7.67 -26.72
N LYS A 128 -15.36 -6.41 -26.36
CA LYS A 128 -16.03 -5.43 -27.25
C LYS A 128 -15.04 -4.46 -27.89
N GLU A 129 -13.84 -4.93 -28.18
CA GLU A 129 -12.77 -4.13 -28.79
C GLU A 129 -13.28 -3.32 -29.97
N ASN A 130 -12.92 -2.03 -30.03
CA ASN A 130 -13.30 -1.06 -31.05
C ASN A 130 -14.83 -0.86 -31.24
N LYS A 131 -15.66 -1.28 -30.26
CA LYS A 131 -17.09 -0.95 -30.19
C LYS A 131 -17.32 0.23 -29.23
N TRP A 132 -18.55 0.79 -29.27
CA TRP A 132 -18.88 1.97 -28.45
C TRP A 132 -18.66 1.75 -26.94
N GLN A 133 -18.87 0.51 -26.44
CA GLN A 133 -18.62 0.17 -25.04
C GLN A 133 -17.14 0.31 -24.69
N ASP A 134 -16.25 -0.15 -25.55
CA ASP A 134 -14.80 -0.01 -25.37
C ASP A 134 -14.39 1.46 -25.38
N TYR A 135 -14.89 2.25 -26.33
CA TYR A 135 -14.61 3.69 -26.38
C TYR A 135 -15.09 4.42 -25.13
N LEU A 136 -16.30 4.11 -24.65
CA LEU A 136 -16.86 4.72 -23.44
C LEU A 136 -15.99 4.37 -22.20
N ILE A 137 -15.65 3.08 -22.04
CA ILE A 137 -14.81 2.62 -20.90
C ILE A 137 -13.44 3.29 -20.95
N ARG A 138 -12.81 3.39 -22.11
CA ARG A 138 -11.51 4.05 -22.27
C ARG A 138 -11.60 5.55 -21.95
N MET A 139 -12.63 6.22 -22.38
CA MET A 139 -12.88 7.63 -22.05
C MET A 139 -13.05 7.83 -20.53
N LEU A 140 -13.90 7.01 -19.90
CA LEU A 140 -14.10 7.08 -18.44
C LEU A 140 -12.83 6.77 -17.65
N THR A 141 -12.05 5.77 -18.08
CA THR A 141 -10.78 5.44 -17.42
C THR A 141 -9.73 6.54 -17.60
N PHE A 142 -9.68 7.18 -18.76
CA PHE A 142 -8.81 8.34 -18.98
C PHE A 142 -9.17 9.51 -18.05
N MET A 143 -10.45 9.83 -17.95
CA MET A 143 -10.95 10.85 -17.02
C MET A 143 -10.64 10.47 -15.57
N GLY A 144 -10.91 9.23 -15.17
CA GLY A 144 -10.67 8.74 -13.82
C GLY A 144 -9.20 8.77 -13.39
N MET A 145 -8.26 8.59 -14.32
CA MET A 145 -6.82 8.71 -14.03
C MET A 145 -6.37 10.15 -13.82
N SER A 146 -7.10 11.12 -14.34
CA SER A 146 -6.78 12.55 -14.20
C SER A 146 -7.27 13.15 -12.88
N VAL A 147 -8.16 12.45 -12.17
CA VAL A 147 -8.76 12.93 -10.91
C VAL A 147 -7.89 12.47 -9.71
N PRO A 148 -7.41 13.41 -8.89
CA PRO A 148 -6.69 13.04 -7.66
C PRO A 148 -7.60 12.31 -6.67
N SER A 149 -7.07 11.26 -6.03
CA SER A 149 -7.86 10.45 -5.08
C SER A 149 -8.40 11.25 -3.88
N PHE A 150 -7.63 12.22 -3.39
CA PHE A 150 -8.08 13.08 -2.29
C PHE A 150 -9.27 13.97 -2.71
N TRP A 151 -9.26 14.49 -3.93
CA TRP A 151 -10.36 15.30 -4.45
C TRP A 151 -11.64 14.47 -4.57
N LEU A 152 -11.52 13.24 -5.11
CA LEU A 152 -12.63 12.30 -5.17
C LEU A 152 -13.18 11.98 -3.77
N GLY A 153 -12.26 11.81 -2.79
CA GLY A 153 -12.63 11.60 -1.39
C GLY A 153 -13.43 12.76 -0.80
N LEU A 154 -13.00 14.00 -1.05
CA LEU A 154 -13.70 15.19 -0.58
C LEU A 154 -15.08 15.34 -1.24
N VAL A 155 -15.18 15.07 -2.54
CA VAL A 155 -16.47 15.08 -3.25
C VAL A 155 -17.42 14.04 -2.68
N PHE A 156 -16.95 12.81 -2.45
CA PHE A 156 -17.77 11.76 -1.84
C PHE A 156 -18.18 12.09 -0.41
N LEU A 157 -17.29 12.64 0.38
CA LEU A 157 -17.61 13.06 1.74
C LEU A 157 -18.65 14.19 1.75
N SER A 158 -18.56 15.15 0.82
CA SER A 158 -19.54 16.21 0.65
C SER A 158 -20.91 15.66 0.26
N ILE A 159 -20.97 14.78 -0.74
CA ILE A 159 -22.25 14.25 -1.24
C ILE A 159 -22.86 13.27 -0.22
N PHE A 160 -22.13 12.22 0.13
CA PHE A 160 -22.67 11.11 0.94
C PHE A 160 -22.65 11.41 2.44
N GLY A 161 -21.70 12.19 2.92
CA GLY A 161 -21.59 12.57 4.32
C GLY A 161 -22.44 13.78 4.68
N VAL A 162 -22.26 14.91 3.94
CA VAL A 162 -22.90 16.17 4.30
C VAL A 162 -24.31 16.31 3.71
N GLN A 163 -24.46 16.11 2.38
CA GLN A 163 -25.74 16.36 1.71
C GLN A 163 -26.76 15.25 1.96
N LEU A 164 -26.35 13.98 1.90
CA LEU A 164 -27.21 12.83 2.05
C LEU A 164 -27.27 12.28 3.49
N GLY A 165 -26.31 12.65 4.34
CA GLY A 165 -26.25 12.17 5.74
C GLY A 165 -26.09 10.66 5.90
N LEU A 166 -25.61 9.95 4.87
CA LEU A 166 -25.52 8.48 4.84
C LEU A 166 -24.31 7.94 5.60
N VAL A 167 -23.28 8.75 5.78
CA VAL A 167 -22.02 8.37 6.41
C VAL A 167 -21.61 9.44 7.41
N SER A 168 -21.12 9.06 8.57
CA SER A 168 -20.62 10.00 9.57
C SER A 168 -19.37 10.72 9.07
N VAL A 169 -19.41 12.05 9.07
CA VAL A 169 -18.27 12.92 8.72
C VAL A 169 -17.23 12.96 9.84
N SER A 170 -17.61 12.60 11.08
CA SER A 170 -16.74 12.72 12.26
C SER A 170 -15.55 11.80 12.25
N GLY A 171 -15.59 10.67 11.51
CA GLY A 171 -14.50 9.70 11.43
C GLY A 171 -13.98 9.21 12.79
N GLY A 172 -12.89 8.49 12.80
CA GLY A 172 -12.18 8.09 14.02
C GLY A 172 -12.47 6.68 14.52
N ASN A 173 -13.58 6.09 14.13
CA ASN A 173 -13.88 4.68 14.41
C ASN A 173 -13.58 3.81 13.19
N ALA A 174 -12.91 2.69 13.41
CA ALA A 174 -12.63 1.70 12.37
C ALA A 174 -13.76 0.66 12.30
N ASP A 175 -15.01 1.12 12.15
CA ASP A 175 -16.17 0.25 11.97
C ASP A 175 -16.45 0.00 10.47
N PHE A 176 -17.26 -1.01 10.18
CA PHE A 176 -17.57 -1.40 8.82
C PHE A 176 -18.27 -0.28 8.02
N GLY A 177 -19.18 0.45 8.65
CA GLY A 177 -19.94 1.51 8.00
C GLY A 177 -19.07 2.69 7.56
N SER A 178 -18.14 3.12 8.43
CA SER A 178 -17.20 4.20 8.15
C SER A 178 -16.10 3.79 7.15
N MET A 179 -15.84 2.48 6.95
CA MET A 179 -14.85 1.96 6.02
C MET A 179 -15.30 2.01 4.54
N ILE A 180 -16.63 1.93 4.28
CA ILE A 180 -17.15 1.78 2.92
C ILE A 180 -16.75 2.94 2.02
N LEU A 181 -16.92 4.16 2.48
CA LEU A 181 -16.68 5.35 1.65
C LEU A 181 -15.18 5.58 1.34
N PRO A 182 -14.25 5.50 2.30
CA PRO A 182 -12.82 5.54 1.99
C PRO A 182 -12.37 4.38 1.10
N ALA A 183 -12.89 3.15 1.32
CA ALA A 183 -12.57 2.01 0.47
C ALA A 183 -13.07 2.20 -0.97
N LEU A 184 -14.27 2.72 -1.16
CA LEU A 184 -14.84 3.02 -2.47
C LEU A 184 -14.04 4.13 -3.18
N THR A 185 -13.62 5.15 -2.45
CA THR A 185 -12.76 6.22 -2.98
C THR A 185 -11.46 5.66 -3.55
N ILE A 186 -10.76 4.83 -2.78
CA ILE A 186 -9.51 4.18 -3.22
C ILE A 186 -9.79 3.26 -4.41
N ALA A 187 -10.84 2.44 -4.32
CA ALA A 187 -11.20 1.48 -5.35
C ALA A 187 -11.48 2.17 -6.70
N ILE A 188 -12.27 3.22 -6.72
CA ILE A 188 -12.58 3.97 -7.95
C ILE A 188 -11.34 4.65 -8.51
N ALA A 189 -10.54 5.32 -7.68
CA ALA A 189 -9.31 5.97 -8.11
C ALA A 189 -8.33 4.98 -8.75
N MET A 190 -8.22 3.77 -8.19
CA MET A 190 -7.37 2.72 -8.74
C MET A 190 -7.98 2.03 -9.97
N SER A 191 -9.30 1.84 -10.00
CA SER A 191 -9.99 1.08 -11.05
C SER A 191 -9.68 1.58 -12.46
N ALA A 192 -9.55 2.88 -12.65
CA ALA A 192 -9.22 3.47 -13.95
C ALA A 192 -7.92 2.89 -14.55
N LYS A 193 -6.88 2.74 -13.74
CA LYS A 193 -5.61 2.13 -14.15
C LYS A 193 -5.76 0.62 -14.41
N TYR A 194 -6.44 -0.09 -13.49
CA TYR A 194 -6.54 -1.55 -13.55
C TYR A 194 -7.48 -2.06 -14.65
N ILE A 195 -8.56 -1.36 -14.96
CA ILE A 195 -9.43 -1.64 -16.12
C ILE A 195 -8.58 -1.66 -17.40
N ARG A 196 -7.73 -0.67 -17.61
CA ARG A 196 -6.87 -0.58 -18.79
C ARG A 196 -5.84 -1.71 -18.85
N GLN A 197 -5.24 -2.06 -17.72
CA GLN A 197 -4.28 -3.17 -17.65
C GLN A 197 -4.95 -4.52 -17.92
N ILE A 198 -6.11 -4.77 -17.30
CA ILE A 198 -6.90 -5.99 -17.52
C ILE A 198 -7.36 -6.09 -18.98
N ARG A 199 -7.86 -4.99 -19.56
CA ARG A 199 -8.17 -4.92 -20.98
C ARG A 199 -6.99 -5.34 -21.85
N HIS A 200 -5.81 -4.82 -21.57
CA HIS A 200 -4.60 -5.15 -22.33
C HIS A 200 -4.24 -6.63 -22.22
N ILE A 201 -4.23 -7.19 -21.02
CA ILE A 201 -3.98 -8.62 -20.77
C ILE A 201 -4.95 -9.49 -21.55
N PHE A 202 -6.26 -9.17 -21.52
CA PHE A 202 -7.26 -9.94 -22.25
C PHE A 202 -7.13 -9.82 -23.76
N LEU A 203 -6.79 -8.66 -24.30
CA LEU A 203 -6.54 -8.47 -25.72
C LEU A 203 -5.32 -9.27 -26.18
N GLU A 204 -4.25 -9.25 -25.40
CA GLU A 204 -3.06 -10.05 -25.70
C GLU A 204 -3.39 -11.55 -25.73
N GLU A 205 -4.14 -12.04 -24.75
CA GLU A 205 -4.56 -13.46 -24.70
C GLU A 205 -5.51 -13.82 -25.87
N LEU A 206 -6.48 -12.97 -26.19
CA LEU A 206 -7.46 -13.20 -27.28
C LEU A 206 -6.80 -13.29 -28.66
N ASN A 207 -5.61 -12.69 -28.84
CA ASN A 207 -4.86 -12.69 -30.09
C ASN A 207 -3.87 -13.86 -30.23
N LYS A 208 -3.76 -14.74 -29.21
CA LYS A 208 -2.85 -15.91 -29.28
C LYS A 208 -3.37 -16.99 -30.23
N SER A 209 -2.43 -17.75 -30.82
CA SER A 209 -2.73 -18.80 -31.81
C SER A 209 -3.66 -19.90 -31.30
N TYR A 210 -3.63 -20.24 -30.00
CA TYR A 210 -4.53 -21.24 -29.42
C TYR A 210 -5.99 -20.81 -29.46
N VAL A 211 -6.27 -19.49 -29.33
CA VAL A 211 -7.63 -18.92 -29.45
C VAL A 211 -8.11 -19.03 -30.89
N THR A 212 -7.27 -18.67 -31.85
CA THR A 212 -7.58 -18.83 -33.27
C THR A 212 -7.85 -20.30 -33.61
N GLY A 213 -7.03 -21.23 -33.12
CA GLY A 213 -7.25 -22.65 -33.30
C GLY A 213 -8.53 -23.19 -32.64
N ALA A 214 -8.94 -22.61 -31.51
CA ALA A 214 -10.21 -22.94 -30.86
C ALA A 214 -11.43 -22.45 -31.70
N ARG A 215 -11.35 -21.24 -32.28
CA ARG A 215 -12.35 -20.71 -33.18
C ARG A 215 -12.50 -21.54 -34.44
N MET A 216 -11.39 -21.95 -35.04
CA MET A 216 -11.42 -22.85 -36.24
C MET A 216 -12.08 -24.21 -35.93
N ARG A 217 -12.00 -24.69 -34.70
CA ARG A 217 -12.69 -25.92 -34.24
C ARG A 217 -14.17 -25.71 -33.89
N GLY A 218 -14.70 -24.51 -34.09
CA GLY A 218 -16.12 -24.19 -33.84
C GLY A 218 -16.50 -24.05 -32.37
N ILE A 219 -15.50 -23.87 -31.44
CA ILE A 219 -15.78 -23.67 -30.02
C ILE A 219 -16.46 -22.30 -29.85
N LYS A 220 -17.50 -22.27 -29.03
CA LYS A 220 -18.27 -21.03 -28.79
C LYS A 220 -17.37 -19.97 -28.10
N GLU A 221 -17.50 -18.70 -28.51
CA GLU A 221 -16.71 -17.58 -27.94
C GLU A 221 -16.80 -17.50 -26.40
N ARG A 222 -17.96 -17.81 -25.82
CA ARG A 222 -18.14 -17.86 -24.37
C ARG A 222 -17.25 -18.92 -23.72
N ASP A 223 -17.16 -20.12 -24.30
CA ASP A 223 -16.32 -21.20 -23.78
C ASP A 223 -14.84 -20.88 -23.97
N ILE A 224 -14.47 -20.26 -25.11
CA ILE A 224 -13.11 -19.75 -25.34
C ILE A 224 -12.73 -18.75 -24.23
N LEU A 225 -13.59 -17.78 -23.96
CA LEU A 225 -13.31 -16.74 -22.96
C LEU A 225 -13.14 -17.30 -21.55
N TRP A 226 -14.11 -18.13 -21.10
CA TRP A 226 -14.14 -18.58 -19.71
C TRP A 226 -13.25 -19.79 -19.43
N LYS A 227 -13.07 -20.70 -20.38
CA LYS A 227 -12.32 -21.95 -20.19
C LYS A 227 -10.89 -21.90 -20.70
N HIS A 228 -10.55 -20.98 -21.59
CA HIS A 228 -9.23 -20.89 -22.20
C HIS A 228 -8.55 -19.55 -21.94
N VAL A 229 -9.19 -18.42 -22.19
CA VAL A 229 -8.57 -17.10 -22.04
C VAL A 229 -8.46 -16.69 -20.58
N LEU A 230 -9.55 -16.76 -19.81
CA LEU A 230 -9.56 -16.33 -18.41
C LEU A 230 -8.51 -17.07 -17.55
N PRO A 231 -8.39 -18.41 -17.59
CA PRO A 231 -7.37 -19.09 -16.79
C PRO A 231 -5.95 -18.64 -17.11
N ASN A 232 -5.63 -18.40 -18.38
CA ASN A 232 -4.31 -17.92 -18.79
C ASN A 232 -4.08 -16.44 -18.42
N ALA A 233 -5.12 -15.62 -18.48
CA ALA A 233 -5.08 -14.21 -18.07
C ALA A 233 -4.99 -14.04 -16.54
N MET A 234 -5.37 -15.04 -15.74
CA MET A 234 -5.36 -14.96 -14.26
C MET A 234 -3.95 -14.75 -13.70
N LEU A 235 -2.93 -15.33 -14.31
CA LEU A 235 -1.56 -15.20 -13.82
C LEU A 235 -1.08 -13.74 -13.78
N PRO A 236 -1.07 -12.99 -14.90
CA PRO A 236 -0.72 -11.58 -14.87
C PRO A 236 -1.67 -10.73 -14.01
N ILE A 237 -2.97 -11.09 -13.91
CA ILE A 237 -3.92 -10.38 -13.05
C ILE A 237 -3.57 -10.54 -11.58
N ILE A 238 -3.28 -11.75 -11.11
CA ILE A 238 -2.88 -12.01 -9.71
C ILE A 238 -1.61 -11.24 -9.37
N THR A 239 -0.66 -11.16 -10.29
CA THR A 239 0.53 -10.31 -10.12
C THR A 239 0.17 -8.85 -9.91
N LEU A 240 -0.68 -8.32 -10.77
CA LEU A 240 -1.15 -6.94 -10.64
C LEU A 240 -1.85 -6.70 -9.30
N LEU A 241 -2.69 -7.64 -8.84
CA LEU A 241 -3.39 -7.55 -7.56
C LEU A 241 -2.45 -7.60 -6.38
N GLY A 242 -1.44 -8.49 -6.42
CA GLY A 242 -0.43 -8.57 -5.37
C GLY A 242 0.40 -7.29 -5.25
N LEU A 243 0.92 -6.78 -6.36
CA LEU A 243 1.64 -5.51 -6.38
C LEU A 243 0.75 -4.34 -5.91
N SER A 244 -0.56 -4.39 -6.21
CA SER A 244 -1.55 -3.40 -5.76
C SER A 244 -1.71 -3.43 -4.26
N LEU A 245 -1.79 -4.60 -3.65
CA LEU A 245 -1.91 -4.74 -2.20
C LEU A 245 -0.69 -4.12 -1.49
N GLY A 246 0.52 -4.40 -1.99
CA GLY A 246 1.74 -3.78 -1.47
C GLY A 246 1.70 -2.26 -1.55
N SER A 247 1.24 -1.70 -2.68
CA SER A 247 1.12 -0.25 -2.86
C SER A 247 0.01 0.37 -2.00
N LEU A 248 -1.08 -0.36 -1.73
CA LEU A 248 -2.17 0.09 -0.87
C LEU A 248 -1.73 0.22 0.59
N LEU A 249 -0.93 -0.72 1.10
CA LEU A 249 -0.43 -0.67 2.47
C LEU A 249 0.41 0.58 2.78
N GLY A 250 1.12 1.12 1.79
CA GLY A 250 1.91 2.35 1.92
C GLY A 250 1.22 3.62 1.39
N GLY A 251 0.24 3.49 0.50
CA GLY A 251 -0.30 4.59 -0.31
C GLY A 251 -1.68 5.13 0.09
N THR A 252 -2.30 4.60 1.13
CA THR A 252 -3.66 5.03 1.57
C THR A 252 -3.67 6.28 2.43
N ALA A 253 -2.51 6.81 2.81
CA ALA A 253 -2.35 7.90 3.79
C ALA A 253 -3.24 9.13 3.52
N VAL A 254 -3.31 9.56 2.26
CA VAL A 254 -4.10 10.74 1.91
C VAL A 254 -5.59 10.52 2.13
N VAL A 255 -6.10 9.34 1.75
CA VAL A 255 -7.51 8.99 1.96
C VAL A 255 -7.79 8.76 3.45
N GLU A 256 -6.87 8.12 4.18
CA GLU A 256 -6.98 7.97 5.63
C GLU A 256 -7.08 9.32 6.37
N ILE A 257 -6.35 10.34 5.88
CA ILE A 257 -6.42 11.70 6.43
C ILE A 257 -7.77 12.35 6.11
N VAL A 258 -8.21 12.30 4.86
CA VAL A 258 -9.47 12.90 4.40
C VAL A 258 -10.66 12.36 5.18
N TYR A 259 -10.70 11.05 5.42
CA TYR A 259 -11.79 10.39 6.15
C TYR A 259 -11.54 10.24 7.66
N ASN A 260 -10.47 10.82 8.18
CA ASN A 260 -10.06 10.68 9.58
C ASN A 260 -9.94 9.19 10.02
N TRP A 261 -9.57 8.29 9.08
CA TRP A 261 -9.42 6.86 9.33
C TRP A 261 -8.20 6.59 10.22
N PRO A 262 -8.30 5.76 11.27
CA PRO A 262 -7.22 5.56 12.25
C PRO A 262 -6.15 4.58 11.76
N GLY A 263 -5.66 4.76 10.53
CA GLY A 263 -4.70 3.87 9.89
C GLY A 263 -3.23 4.29 10.06
N MET A 264 -2.36 3.45 9.50
CA MET A 264 -0.89 3.60 9.55
C MET A 264 -0.41 4.79 8.73
N GLY A 265 -1.03 5.07 7.58
CA GLY A 265 -0.64 6.19 6.72
C GLY A 265 -0.91 7.54 7.39
N ARG A 266 -2.10 7.71 7.98
CA ARG A 266 -2.42 8.89 8.79
C ARG A 266 -1.49 9.03 10.00
N MET A 267 -1.22 7.92 10.68
CA MET A 267 -0.26 7.89 11.80
C MET A 267 1.13 8.36 11.35
N ALA A 268 1.61 7.88 10.21
CA ALA A 268 2.92 8.25 9.68
C ALA A 268 3.01 9.74 9.33
N VAL A 269 1.99 10.30 8.67
CA VAL A 269 1.98 11.74 8.34
C VAL A 269 1.98 12.58 9.61
N LYS A 270 1.22 12.17 10.64
CA LYS A 270 1.24 12.86 11.94
C LYS A 270 2.61 12.75 12.60
N ALA A 271 3.26 11.58 12.57
CA ALA A 271 4.60 11.37 13.10
C ALA A 271 5.64 12.23 12.40
N ILE A 272 5.53 12.40 11.07
CA ILE A 272 6.41 13.30 10.30
C ILE A 272 6.24 14.75 10.75
N SER A 273 5.00 15.21 10.92
CA SER A 273 4.72 16.58 11.37
C SER A 273 5.23 16.86 12.78
N SER A 274 5.21 15.88 13.67
CA SER A 274 5.75 15.97 15.05
C SER A 274 7.19 15.50 15.20
N GLN A 275 7.91 15.24 14.12
CA GLN A 275 9.30 14.77 14.09
C GLN A 275 9.56 13.58 15.02
N ASP A 276 8.60 12.66 15.09
CA ASP A 276 8.68 11.44 15.90
C ASP A 276 9.54 10.37 15.23
N TYR A 277 10.85 10.51 15.33
CA TYR A 277 11.81 9.67 14.62
C TYR A 277 11.64 8.17 14.89
N PRO A 278 11.49 7.68 16.14
CA PRO A 278 11.27 6.25 16.36
C PRO A 278 10.04 5.71 15.68
N LEU A 279 8.95 6.49 15.64
CA LEU A 279 7.70 6.08 15.01
C LEU A 279 7.81 6.06 13.49
N ILE A 280 8.45 7.06 12.86
CA ILE A 280 8.66 7.13 11.41
C ILE A 280 9.56 5.98 10.94
N GLN A 281 10.71 5.79 11.57
CA GLN A 281 11.68 4.74 11.23
C GLN A 281 11.04 3.35 11.28
N SER A 282 10.32 3.09 12.37
CA SER A 282 9.64 1.81 12.58
C SER A 282 8.52 1.59 11.57
N TYR A 283 7.75 2.63 11.26
CA TYR A 283 6.71 2.57 10.22
C TYR A 283 7.29 2.21 8.86
N VAL A 284 8.35 2.92 8.41
CA VAL A 284 8.97 2.68 7.11
C VAL A 284 9.55 1.26 7.03
N LEU A 285 10.22 0.80 8.09
CA LEU A 285 10.77 -0.55 8.14
C LEU A 285 9.68 -1.63 8.09
N ILE A 286 8.58 -1.45 8.83
CA ILE A 286 7.46 -2.39 8.86
C ILE A 286 6.73 -2.41 7.52
N ILE A 287 6.48 -1.26 6.89
CA ILE A 287 5.86 -1.22 5.55
C ILE A 287 6.76 -1.88 4.51
N ALA A 288 8.08 -1.64 4.56
CA ALA A 288 9.02 -2.31 3.67
C ALA A 288 9.01 -3.83 3.86
N PHE A 289 8.97 -4.30 5.10
CA PHE A 289 8.87 -5.72 5.42
C PHE A 289 7.55 -6.35 4.92
N LEU A 290 6.43 -5.67 5.13
CA LEU A 290 5.12 -6.11 4.62
C LEU A 290 5.10 -6.17 3.09
N TYR A 291 5.67 -5.17 2.42
CA TYR A 291 5.79 -5.16 0.96
C TYR A 291 6.60 -6.36 0.45
N LEU A 292 7.70 -6.70 1.12
CA LEU A 292 8.49 -7.89 0.80
C LEU A 292 7.69 -9.18 1.01
N ILE A 293 6.91 -9.29 2.09
CA ILE A 293 6.03 -10.45 2.31
C ILE A 293 5.01 -10.59 1.19
N VAL A 294 4.37 -9.49 0.78
CA VAL A 294 3.41 -9.50 -0.33
C VAL A 294 4.07 -9.95 -1.62
N ASN A 295 5.27 -9.45 -1.94
CA ASN A 295 5.99 -9.86 -3.14
C ASN A 295 6.34 -11.36 -3.11
N ILE A 296 6.83 -11.86 -1.97
CA ILE A 296 7.10 -13.31 -1.80
C ILE A 296 5.82 -14.12 -1.98
N ALA A 297 4.69 -13.68 -1.43
CA ALA A 297 3.41 -14.36 -1.60
C ALA A 297 2.96 -14.39 -3.07
N VAL A 298 3.19 -13.32 -3.83
CA VAL A 298 2.95 -13.27 -5.27
C VAL A 298 3.86 -14.24 -6.01
N ASP A 299 5.16 -14.26 -5.70
CA ASP A 299 6.13 -15.17 -6.33
C ASP A 299 5.78 -16.65 -6.06
N ILE A 300 5.32 -16.96 -4.83
CA ILE A 300 4.83 -18.30 -4.50
C ILE A 300 3.57 -18.63 -5.31
N SER A 301 2.66 -17.68 -5.50
CA SER A 301 1.44 -17.88 -6.29
C SER A 301 1.73 -18.25 -7.74
N TYR A 302 2.80 -17.72 -8.33
CA TYR A 302 3.27 -18.11 -9.67
C TYR A 302 3.55 -19.62 -9.76
N LYS A 303 4.23 -20.17 -8.76
CA LYS A 303 4.61 -21.59 -8.74
C LYS A 303 3.40 -22.53 -8.72
N TYR A 304 2.28 -22.09 -8.12
CA TYR A 304 1.06 -22.90 -8.07
C TYR A 304 0.16 -22.73 -9.31
N LEU A 305 0.27 -21.59 -9.99
CA LEU A 305 -0.63 -21.26 -11.10
C LEU A 305 -0.03 -21.57 -12.47
N ASP A 306 1.28 -21.59 -12.60
CA ASP A 306 1.96 -21.92 -13.86
C ASP A 306 2.95 -23.06 -13.66
N ALA A 307 2.53 -24.28 -14.06
CA ALA A 307 3.38 -25.46 -14.04
C ALA A 307 4.61 -25.36 -14.98
N ARG A 308 4.68 -24.34 -15.85
CA ARG A 308 5.80 -24.09 -16.78
C ARG A 308 6.95 -23.32 -16.12
N VAL A 309 6.73 -22.72 -14.96
CA VAL A 309 7.72 -21.88 -14.25
C VAL A 309 8.72 -22.73 -13.42
N GLU A 310 8.58 -24.05 -13.35
CA GLU A 310 9.53 -24.91 -12.62
C GLU A 310 10.98 -24.81 -13.12
N GLU A 311 11.24 -24.31 -14.33
CA GLU A 311 12.59 -24.23 -14.91
C GLU A 311 13.33 -22.91 -14.66
N VAL A 312 12.68 -21.84 -14.18
CA VAL A 312 13.27 -20.48 -14.17
C VAL A 312 13.60 -19.95 -12.76
N ILE A 313 13.10 -20.58 -11.68
CA ILE A 313 13.39 -20.11 -10.30
C ILE A 313 14.42 -21.00 -9.58
#